data_6e4c47dc426d1d788b0823341bbec2ca
#
_entry.id   6e4c47dc426d1d788b0823341bbec2ca
#
_cell.length_a   1.000
_cell.length_b   1.000
_cell.length_c   1.000
_cell.angle_alpha   90.00
_cell.angle_beta   90.00
_cell.angle_gamma   90.00
#
_symmetry.space_group_name_H-M   'P 1'
#
loop_
_entity.id
_entity.type
_entity.pdbx_description
1 polymer ?
#
loop_
_entity_poly.entity_id
_entity_poly.type
_entity_poly.pdbx_seq_one_letter_code
_entity_poly.pdbx_strand_id
1 'polypeptide(L)'
;MSVSEESQARTRMFARVIGPFLVIVTAAALSGAPQAWAQASDFGPDPLLLWEAGAFTLLSGLTVVSLHRLWRGAAAICVSVTGWITLLKGLSLTVFPYAGMSSATIAMRADGWPRAGYVLFALVGLYLTYVGWTPLRDRPQPQPASGDRDLRSAA
;
A
#
# COMPACT_ATOMS: atom_id res chain seq x y z
N MET A 1 3.25 16.45 20.76
CA MET A 1 3.53 15.26 19.93
C MET A 1 4.78 15.57 19.11
N SER A 2 5.76 14.70 19.11
CA SER A 2 6.96 14.90 18.31
C SER A 2 6.66 14.61 16.82
N VAL A 3 7.38 15.30 15.91
CA VAL A 3 7.24 15.11 14.44
C VAL A 3 7.40 13.63 14.04
N SER A 4 8.16 12.86 14.82
CA SER A 4 8.36 11.42 14.61
C SER A 4 7.12 10.59 14.95
N GLU A 5 6.32 10.98 15.92
CA GLU A 5 5.09 10.26 16.32
C GLU A 5 3.98 10.45 15.30
N GLU A 6 3.82 11.67 14.78
CA GLU A 6 2.85 11.94 13.70
C GLU A 6 3.20 11.18 12.42
N SER A 7 4.47 11.11 12.07
CA SER A 7 4.90 10.39 10.88
C SER A 7 4.68 8.88 11.00
N GLN A 8 4.90 8.31 12.18
CA GLN A 8 4.62 6.90 12.46
C GLN A 8 3.11 6.61 12.45
N ALA A 9 2.28 7.50 13.02
CA ALA A 9 0.84 7.35 13.01
C ALA A 9 0.27 7.35 11.59
N ARG A 10 0.73 8.25 10.72
CA ARG A 10 0.34 8.28 9.30
C ARG A 10 0.74 7.00 8.58
N THR A 11 1.97 6.54 8.71
CA THR A 11 2.44 5.30 8.08
C THR A 11 1.55 4.11 8.48
N ARG A 12 1.18 4.02 9.76
CA ARG A 12 0.32 2.95 10.26
C ARG A 12 -1.10 3.03 9.73
N MET A 13 -1.65 4.23 9.59
CA MET A 13 -2.97 4.42 9.00
C MET A 13 -3.01 3.90 7.56
N PHE A 14 -2.02 4.25 6.75
CA PHE A 14 -1.90 3.71 5.40
C PHE A 14 -1.65 2.21 5.37
N ALA A 15 -0.80 1.70 6.25
CA ALA A 15 -0.50 0.27 6.35
C ALA A 15 -1.74 -0.56 6.71
N ARG A 16 -2.66 -0.04 7.54
CA ARG A 16 -3.94 -0.69 7.88
C ARG A 16 -4.87 -0.86 6.69
N VAL A 17 -4.81 0.03 5.72
CA VAL A 17 -5.67 -0.02 4.52
C VAL A 17 -4.96 -0.78 3.40
N ILE A 18 -3.73 -0.40 3.09
CA ILE A 18 -2.97 -0.96 1.97
C ILE A 18 -2.60 -2.42 2.22
N GLY A 19 -2.28 -2.79 3.46
CA GLY A 19 -1.90 -4.16 3.81
C GLY A 19 -2.98 -5.18 3.45
N PRO A 20 -4.18 -5.13 4.05
CA PRO A 20 -5.27 -6.05 3.73
C PRO A 20 -5.69 -5.99 2.25
N PHE A 21 -5.69 -4.79 1.65
CA PHE A 21 -6.00 -4.63 0.23
C PHE A 21 -5.02 -5.42 -0.65
N LEU A 22 -3.72 -5.30 -0.43
CA LEU A 22 -2.72 -6.06 -1.17
C LEU A 22 -2.87 -7.56 -0.97
N VAL A 23 -3.15 -8.02 0.25
CA VAL A 23 -3.37 -9.44 0.54
C VAL A 23 -4.57 -9.97 -0.25
N ILE A 24 -5.70 -9.26 -0.23
CA ILE A 24 -6.92 -9.69 -0.93
C ILE A 24 -6.69 -9.72 -2.44
N VAL A 25 -6.12 -8.65 -3.02
CA VAL A 25 -5.90 -8.56 -4.47
C VAL A 25 -4.91 -9.61 -4.95
N THR A 26 -3.83 -9.83 -4.22
CA THR A 26 -2.84 -10.84 -4.60
C THR A 26 -3.36 -12.27 -4.41
N ALA A 27 -4.15 -12.53 -3.37
CA ALA A 27 -4.81 -13.83 -3.19
C ALA A 27 -5.80 -14.10 -4.33
N ALA A 28 -6.61 -13.10 -4.71
CA ALA A 28 -7.51 -13.22 -5.86
C ALA A 28 -6.76 -13.47 -7.16
N ALA A 29 -5.63 -12.77 -7.40
CA ALA A 29 -4.81 -12.98 -8.58
C ALA A 29 -4.18 -14.38 -8.62
N LEU A 30 -3.71 -14.89 -7.48
CA LEU A 30 -3.12 -16.22 -7.38
C LEU A 30 -4.15 -17.35 -7.50
N SER A 31 -5.40 -17.11 -7.11
CA SER A 31 -6.51 -18.08 -7.25
C SER A 31 -7.02 -18.24 -8.68
N GLY A 32 -6.53 -17.44 -9.62
CA GLY A 32 -7.00 -17.47 -11.02
C GLY A 32 -8.30 -16.69 -11.26
N ALA A 33 -8.76 -15.90 -10.30
CA ALA A 33 -9.99 -15.11 -10.44
C ALA A 33 -10.00 -14.22 -11.71
N PRO A 34 -8.90 -13.53 -12.10
CA PRO A 34 -8.89 -12.73 -13.32
C PRO A 34 -9.14 -13.54 -14.58
N GLN A 35 -8.63 -14.78 -14.64
CA GLN A 35 -8.82 -15.67 -15.79
C GLN A 35 -10.26 -16.20 -15.85
N ALA A 36 -10.84 -16.53 -14.70
CA ALA A 36 -12.23 -16.96 -14.63
C ALA A 36 -13.17 -15.83 -15.08
N TRP A 37 -12.92 -14.61 -14.68
CA TRP A 37 -13.69 -13.44 -15.13
C TRP A 37 -13.54 -13.18 -16.63
N ALA A 38 -12.32 -13.28 -17.16
CA ALA A 38 -12.06 -13.09 -18.60
C ALA A 38 -12.75 -14.16 -19.45
N GLN A 39 -12.91 -15.37 -18.95
CA GLN A 39 -13.62 -16.45 -19.63
C GLN A 39 -15.15 -16.33 -19.51
N ALA A 40 -15.64 -15.77 -18.41
CA ALA A 40 -17.08 -15.56 -18.19
C ALA A 40 -17.62 -14.34 -18.94
N SER A 41 -16.77 -13.39 -19.33
CA SER A 41 -17.15 -12.23 -20.13
C SER A 41 -17.04 -12.55 -21.62
N ASP A 42 -18.17 -12.75 -22.28
CA ASP A 42 -18.26 -12.87 -23.76
C ASP A 42 -17.94 -11.52 -24.46
N PHE A 43 -17.77 -10.47 -23.69
CA PHE A 43 -17.45 -9.13 -24.16
C PHE A 43 -15.92 -8.93 -24.09
N GLY A 44 -15.32 -8.53 -25.19
CA GLY A 44 -13.92 -8.11 -25.20
C GLY A 44 -13.67 -6.95 -24.22
N PRO A 45 -12.40 -6.57 -23.99
CA PRO A 45 -12.07 -5.50 -23.05
C PRO A 45 -12.76 -4.19 -23.45
N ASP A 46 -13.72 -3.74 -22.64
CA ASP A 46 -14.40 -2.46 -22.85
C ASP A 46 -13.42 -1.31 -22.57
N PRO A 47 -13.13 -0.45 -23.56
CA PRO A 47 -12.23 0.68 -23.38
C PRO A 47 -12.65 1.63 -22.28
N LEU A 48 -13.95 1.80 -22.03
CA LEU A 48 -14.48 2.66 -20.99
C LEU A 48 -14.17 2.11 -19.59
N LEU A 49 -14.41 0.82 -19.36
CA LEU A 49 -14.09 0.16 -18.11
C LEU A 49 -12.58 0.19 -17.81
N LEU A 50 -11.74 0.06 -18.83
CA LEU A 50 -10.29 0.17 -18.68
C LEU A 50 -9.87 1.57 -18.28
N TRP A 51 -10.47 2.57 -18.90
CA TRP A 51 -10.19 3.97 -18.57
C TRP A 51 -10.64 4.32 -17.15
N GLU A 52 -11.85 3.91 -16.77
CA GLU A 52 -12.36 4.07 -15.40
C GLU A 52 -11.45 3.40 -14.37
N ALA A 53 -11.08 2.14 -14.58
CA ALA A 53 -10.17 1.42 -13.70
C ALA A 53 -8.80 2.13 -13.61
N GLY A 54 -8.31 2.67 -14.74
CA GLY A 54 -7.10 3.49 -14.80
C GLY A 54 -7.22 4.75 -13.95
N ALA A 55 -8.33 5.48 -14.10
CA ALA A 55 -8.59 6.74 -13.37
C ALA A 55 -8.68 6.50 -11.85
N PHE A 56 -9.38 5.46 -11.40
CA PHE A 56 -9.44 5.09 -9.97
C PHE A 56 -8.08 4.66 -9.43
N THR A 57 -7.33 3.88 -10.19
CA THR A 57 -5.98 3.45 -9.81
C THR A 57 -5.03 4.64 -9.73
N LEU A 58 -5.11 5.57 -10.69
CA LEU A 58 -4.32 6.81 -10.70
C LEU A 58 -4.63 7.67 -9.49
N LEU A 59 -5.93 7.90 -9.20
CA LEU A 59 -6.37 8.67 -8.04
C LEU A 59 -5.89 8.06 -6.72
N SER A 60 -5.98 6.74 -6.60
CA SER A 60 -5.50 6.01 -5.42
C SER A 60 -3.99 6.16 -5.23
N GLY A 61 -3.20 5.97 -6.30
CA GLY A 61 -1.76 6.16 -6.28
C GLY A 61 -1.36 7.59 -5.95
N LEU A 62 -2.03 8.57 -6.56
CA LEU A 62 -1.80 9.99 -6.30
C LEU A 62 -2.10 10.36 -4.83
N THR A 63 -3.19 9.83 -4.28
CA THR A 63 -3.56 10.03 -2.88
C THR A 63 -2.47 9.52 -1.95
N VAL A 64 -1.98 8.28 -2.17
CA VAL A 64 -0.91 7.71 -1.35
C VAL A 64 0.37 8.54 -1.46
N VAL A 65 0.82 8.87 -2.68
CA VAL A 65 2.07 9.63 -2.91
C VAL A 65 1.98 11.04 -2.34
N SER A 66 0.81 11.70 -2.43
CA SER A 66 0.62 13.06 -1.94
C SER A 66 0.58 13.13 -0.42
N LEU A 67 -0.08 12.17 0.23
CA LEU A 67 -0.27 12.16 1.67
C LEU A 67 0.85 11.46 2.44
N HIS A 68 1.60 10.57 1.78
CA HIS A 68 2.66 9.77 2.40
C HIS A 68 4.02 10.05 1.77
N ARG A 69 4.71 11.10 2.27
CA ARG A 69 6.06 11.51 1.83
C ARG A 69 7.19 10.95 2.71
N LEU A 70 6.92 9.89 3.45
CA LEU A 70 7.86 9.36 4.42
C LEU A 70 8.69 8.22 3.82
N TRP A 71 10.02 8.36 3.88
CA TRP A 71 11.00 7.38 3.38
C TRP A 71 11.85 6.77 4.51
N ARG A 72 11.45 6.95 5.77
CA ARG A 72 12.19 6.44 6.92
C ARG A 72 11.45 5.28 7.57
N GLY A 73 12.12 4.11 7.60
CA GLY A 73 11.57 2.86 8.12
C GLY A 73 10.97 1.95 7.05
N ALA A 74 11.11 0.63 7.24
CA ALA A 74 10.71 -0.37 6.24
C ALA A 74 9.24 -0.26 5.83
N ALA A 75 8.33 -0.07 6.78
CA ALA A 75 6.90 0.09 6.50
C ALA A 75 6.61 1.35 5.67
N ALA A 76 7.28 2.48 5.96
CA ALA A 76 7.11 3.71 5.22
C ALA A 76 7.61 3.57 3.77
N ILE A 77 8.73 2.90 3.56
CA ILE A 77 9.27 2.62 2.22
C ILE A 77 8.31 1.72 1.45
N CYS A 78 7.79 0.64 2.05
CA CYS A 78 6.82 -0.24 1.40
C CYS A 78 5.55 0.52 0.97
N VAL A 79 4.99 1.38 1.82
CA VAL A 79 3.82 2.21 1.48
C VAL A 79 4.14 3.16 0.33
N SER A 80 5.28 3.87 0.38
CA SER A 80 5.68 4.81 -0.66
C SER A 80 5.93 4.11 -2.00
N VAL A 81 6.66 3.00 -2.02
CA VAL A 81 6.93 2.22 -3.23
C VAL A 81 5.62 1.70 -3.85
N THR A 82 4.71 1.15 -3.02
CA THR A 82 3.40 0.71 -3.48
C THR A 82 2.60 1.87 -4.08
N GLY A 83 2.62 3.04 -3.45
CA GLY A 83 1.96 4.25 -3.96
C GLY A 83 2.49 4.66 -5.35
N TRP A 84 3.81 4.68 -5.53
CA TRP A 84 4.44 5.00 -6.80
C TRP A 84 4.14 3.99 -7.90
N ILE A 85 4.19 2.68 -7.59
CA ILE A 85 3.84 1.63 -8.55
C ILE A 85 2.37 1.76 -8.97
N THR A 86 1.48 2.01 -8.02
CA THR A 86 0.04 2.21 -8.28
C THR A 86 -0.20 3.45 -9.13
N LEU A 87 0.50 4.56 -8.85
CA LEU A 87 0.43 5.79 -9.63
C LEU A 87 0.85 5.55 -11.09
N LEU A 88 2.01 4.95 -11.31
CA LEU A 88 2.54 4.66 -12.64
C LEU A 88 1.62 3.71 -13.43
N LYS A 89 1.09 2.68 -12.76
CA LYS A 89 0.12 1.77 -13.38
C LYS A 89 -1.17 2.49 -13.76
N GLY A 90 -1.72 3.31 -12.86
CA GLY A 90 -2.91 4.10 -13.14
C GLY A 90 -2.71 5.08 -14.31
N LEU A 91 -1.57 5.77 -14.33
CA LEU A 91 -1.19 6.67 -15.42
C LEU A 91 -1.10 5.93 -16.76
N SER A 92 -0.42 4.77 -16.77
CA SER A 92 -0.30 3.93 -17.97
C SER A 92 -1.66 3.47 -18.50
N LEU A 93 -2.56 3.01 -17.63
CA LEU A 93 -3.90 2.57 -18.02
C LEU A 93 -4.80 3.73 -18.49
N THR A 94 -4.63 4.92 -17.91
CA THR A 94 -5.45 6.07 -18.29
C THR A 94 -5.00 6.69 -19.62
N VAL A 95 -3.67 6.81 -19.82
CA VAL A 95 -3.11 7.45 -21.02
C VAL A 95 -2.98 6.47 -22.19
N PHE A 96 -2.60 5.21 -21.91
CA PHE A 96 -2.37 4.17 -22.90
C PHE A 96 -3.09 2.87 -22.51
N PRO A 97 -4.44 2.82 -22.56
CA PRO A 97 -5.21 1.67 -22.04
C PRO A 97 -4.81 0.35 -22.68
N TYR A 98 -4.56 0.32 -23.97
CA TYR A 98 -4.15 -0.91 -24.67
C TYR A 98 -2.71 -1.33 -24.37
N ALA A 99 -1.77 -0.38 -24.22
CA ALA A 99 -0.40 -0.67 -23.84
C ALA A 99 -0.29 -1.10 -22.37
N GLY A 100 -1.09 -0.50 -21.49
CA GLY A 100 -1.21 -0.89 -20.09
C GLY A 100 -1.73 -2.32 -19.91
N MET A 101 -2.70 -2.74 -20.74
CA MET A 101 -3.19 -4.12 -20.78
C MET A 101 -2.18 -5.09 -21.38
N SER A 102 -1.52 -4.74 -22.48
CA SER A 102 -0.54 -5.64 -23.10
C SER A 102 0.65 -5.91 -22.20
N SER A 103 1.13 -4.93 -21.43
CA SER A 103 2.18 -5.12 -20.44
C SER A 103 1.74 -6.06 -19.31
N ALA A 104 0.49 -5.97 -18.86
CA ALA A 104 -0.06 -6.86 -17.85
C ALA A 104 -0.22 -8.29 -18.40
N THR A 105 -0.67 -8.47 -19.65
CA THR A 105 -0.80 -9.79 -20.27
C THR A 105 0.55 -10.44 -20.58
N ILE A 106 1.55 -9.67 -20.98
CA ILE A 106 2.92 -10.16 -21.16
C ILE A 106 3.50 -10.60 -19.80
N ALA A 107 3.33 -9.81 -18.76
CA ALA A 107 3.71 -10.18 -17.41
C ALA A 107 3.00 -11.44 -16.90
N MET A 108 1.75 -11.69 -17.30
CA MET A 108 0.99 -12.89 -16.94
C MET A 108 1.40 -14.14 -17.74
N ARG A 109 1.92 -13.97 -18.95
CA ARG A 109 2.36 -15.09 -19.82
C ARG A 109 3.78 -15.55 -19.57
N ALA A 110 4.60 -14.73 -18.90
CA ALA A 110 5.97 -15.10 -18.57
C ALA A 110 5.97 -16.18 -17.47
N ASP A 111 6.43 -17.39 -17.81
CA ASP A 111 6.45 -18.54 -16.93
C ASP A 111 7.15 -18.25 -15.58
N GLY A 112 6.42 -18.30 -14.48
CA GLY A 112 6.92 -18.21 -13.11
C GLY A 112 7.17 -16.79 -12.56
N TRP A 113 7.61 -15.83 -13.37
CA TRP A 113 7.96 -14.47 -12.93
C TRP A 113 6.77 -13.66 -12.36
N PRO A 114 5.58 -13.70 -12.96
CA PRO A 114 4.45 -12.96 -12.40
C PRO A 114 3.94 -13.54 -11.09
N ARG A 115 3.99 -14.86 -10.91
CA ARG A 115 3.65 -15.49 -9.63
C ARG A 115 4.59 -15.05 -8.52
N ALA A 116 5.89 -14.95 -8.79
CA ALA A 116 6.87 -14.42 -7.84
C ALA A 116 6.56 -12.98 -7.44
N GLY A 117 6.16 -12.13 -8.39
CA GLY A 117 5.69 -10.77 -8.13
C GLY A 117 4.47 -10.73 -7.21
N TYR A 118 3.44 -11.51 -7.47
CA TYR A 118 2.26 -11.59 -6.61
C TYR A 118 2.59 -12.11 -5.21
N VAL A 119 3.46 -13.11 -5.08
CA VAL A 119 3.93 -13.60 -3.78
C VAL A 119 4.67 -12.49 -3.02
N LEU A 120 5.53 -11.75 -3.69
CA LEU A 120 6.23 -10.62 -3.08
C LEU A 120 5.24 -9.55 -2.57
N PHE A 121 4.25 -9.17 -3.39
CA PHE A 121 3.22 -8.21 -2.98
C PHE A 121 2.34 -8.77 -1.84
N ALA A 122 2.07 -10.07 -1.82
CA ALA A 122 1.37 -10.71 -0.71
C ALA A 122 2.16 -10.60 0.60
N LEU A 123 3.47 -10.87 0.56
CA LEU A 123 4.36 -10.73 1.72
C LEU A 123 4.44 -9.29 2.21
N VAL A 124 4.55 -8.32 1.30
CA VAL A 124 4.50 -6.90 1.64
C VAL A 124 3.15 -6.55 2.27
N GLY A 125 2.05 -7.04 1.71
CA GLY A 125 0.70 -6.84 2.26
C GLY A 125 0.54 -7.41 3.67
N LEU A 126 1.01 -8.63 3.91
CA LEU A 126 1.02 -9.26 5.24
C LEU A 126 1.88 -8.46 6.23
N TYR A 127 3.07 -8.05 5.82
CA TYR A 127 3.94 -7.22 6.64
C TYR A 127 3.27 -5.89 7.02
N LEU A 128 2.68 -5.19 6.06
CA LEU A 128 1.97 -3.93 6.31
C LEU A 128 0.73 -4.14 7.20
N THR A 129 -0.01 -5.22 6.99
CA THR A 129 -1.12 -5.59 7.86
C THR A 129 -0.64 -5.79 9.29
N TYR A 130 0.41 -6.58 9.49
CA TYR A 130 0.99 -6.82 10.81
C TYR A 130 1.41 -5.50 11.47
N VAL A 131 2.19 -4.66 10.80
CA VAL A 131 2.67 -3.38 11.33
C VAL A 131 1.51 -2.41 11.60
N GLY A 132 0.51 -2.40 10.72
CA GLY A 132 -0.66 -1.53 10.87
C GLY A 132 -1.51 -1.85 12.08
N TRP A 133 -1.69 -3.14 12.40
CA TRP A 133 -2.59 -3.59 13.47
C TRP A 133 -1.88 -3.88 14.79
N THR A 134 -0.54 -3.98 14.82
CA THR A 134 0.20 -4.18 16.07
C THR A 134 0.13 -2.91 16.92
N PRO A 135 -0.31 -2.95 18.19
CA PRO A 135 -0.32 -1.78 19.05
C PRO A 135 1.10 -1.25 19.27
N LEU A 136 1.26 0.07 19.34
CA LEU A 136 2.53 0.66 19.78
C LEU A 136 2.76 0.15 21.20
N ARG A 137 3.87 -0.51 21.44
CA ARG A 137 4.34 -0.73 22.81
C ARG A 137 4.57 0.66 23.39
N ASP A 138 3.77 1.02 24.38
CA ASP A 138 3.98 2.24 25.15
C ASP A 138 5.42 2.18 25.67
N ARG A 139 6.28 3.04 25.13
CA ARG A 139 7.56 3.30 25.78
C ARG A 139 7.20 3.93 27.12
N PRO A 140 7.72 3.40 28.24
CA PRO A 140 7.53 4.06 29.52
C PRO A 140 7.94 5.53 29.36
N GLN A 141 6.99 6.43 29.60
CA GLN A 141 7.31 7.85 29.61
C GLN A 141 8.39 8.01 30.69
N PRO A 142 9.50 8.72 30.40
CA PRO A 142 10.42 9.09 31.44
C PRO A 142 9.60 9.79 32.54
N GLN A 143 9.48 9.19 33.69
CA GLN A 143 8.86 9.86 34.83
C GLN A 143 9.60 11.19 35.03
N PRO A 144 8.87 12.34 35.06
CA PRO A 144 9.49 13.59 35.42
C PRO A 144 10.14 13.35 36.77
N ALA A 145 11.44 13.61 36.83
CA ALA A 145 12.22 13.45 38.05
C ALA A 145 11.48 14.18 39.18
N SER A 146 11.06 13.40 40.18
CA SER A 146 10.32 13.89 41.35
C SER A 146 11.15 14.83 42.23
N GLY A 147 12.31 15.29 41.75
CA GLY A 147 13.22 16.18 42.48
C GLY A 147 12.82 17.67 42.50
N ASP A 148 11.82 18.10 41.71
CA ASP A 148 11.49 19.55 41.66
C ASP A 148 10.35 19.95 42.61
N ARG A 149 9.75 18.99 43.32
CA ARG A 149 8.73 19.27 44.33
C ARG A 149 9.30 19.60 45.70
N ASP A 150 10.49 19.07 46.02
CA ASP A 150 11.10 19.30 47.34
C ASP A 150 11.75 20.68 47.48
N LEU A 151 12.08 21.34 46.36
CA LEU A 151 12.66 22.68 46.39
C LEU A 151 11.62 23.81 46.55
N ARG A 152 10.35 23.55 46.33
CA ARG A 152 9.28 24.53 46.50
C ARG A 152 8.63 24.50 47.89
N SER A 153 8.87 23.46 48.66
CA SER A 153 8.38 23.36 50.04
C SER A 153 9.36 23.88 51.08
N ALA A 154 10.58 24.26 50.65
CA ALA A 154 11.66 24.76 51.54
C ALA A 154 11.91 26.29 51.41
N ALA A 155 11.05 27.03 50.69
CA ALA A 155 11.00 28.50 50.60
C ALA A 155 9.66 29.00 51.12
#